data_ce26e6c141a07eb8fa9e2b42d84c0db3
#
_entry.id   ce26e6c141a07eb8fa9e2b42d84c0db3
#
_cell.length_a   1.000
_cell.length_b   1.000
_cell.length_c   1.000
_cell.angle_alpha   90.00
_cell.angle_beta   90.00
_cell.angle_gamma   90.00
#
_symmetry.space_group_name_H-M   'P 1'
#
loop_
_entity.id
_entity.type
_entity.pdbx_description
1 polymer ?
#
loop_
_entity_poly.entity_id
_entity_poly.type
_entity_poly.pdbx_seq_one_letter_code
_entity_poly.pdbx_strand_id
1 'polypeptide(L)'
;MSAGHPTSESRVAEALRDSDLGDDWIVLHSLNLSDGSTRKKWCEADFVIIGPPGILVIEVKGGRIKTQSGSWYSIDRNNVEHRIQDPAEQAKTVAFGMATELAKIHPELLQLLVGTTIGFSVSFPDVDWTVDAELLSLPKILIADCQKVRKKEIGSFVRNAMAYWVKKLSGRTADLSPRQRAMLRQALRPDFDLFQSLAATGERVMETQVRATEEQYRYLDMVQRSPRVCFEGGAGTGKSFVALEACRRLSREGKSVAMFVRSKPLATSFARELKGLSARVLTSDAIDTHTDVYDALIVDEGQDLLQHATLDALNRIVRNGLEGGRWYWFMDVNRQLMPGISLDKECLERILRLGGHNGEAFILTNNCRNSPEVRDNAVLSTGFDIGTCGQLGGGGKVDILTANNHSEALVKLADWLRSLRTDGFFNSDIALLTSGHPAWLLNVMKLTGYEKPFCLDDDVNRDVRRDQAICCSSIAAFKGLERPCIAVVIPNAVDATVDTSELYVALTRARVVCAVIASSALMLRLETCAARVADMNPEYFEG
;
A
#
# COMPACT_ATOMS: atom_id res chain seq x y z
N MET A 1 9.37 17.29 10.45
CA MET A 1 10.01 16.92 9.17
C MET A 1 11.22 17.79 8.99
N SER A 2 12.42 17.26 9.18
CA SER A 2 13.65 17.97 8.82
C SER A 2 13.69 18.02 7.29
N ALA A 3 13.64 19.21 6.72
CA ALA A 3 13.88 19.42 5.30
C ALA A 3 15.26 18.84 4.98
N GLY A 4 15.32 17.70 4.29
CA GLY A 4 16.55 17.11 3.82
C GLY A 4 17.25 18.11 2.91
N HIS A 5 18.54 18.32 3.11
CA HIS A 5 19.32 19.19 2.23
C HIS A 5 19.25 18.66 0.80
N PRO A 6 19.09 19.53 -0.22
CA PRO A 6 18.99 19.11 -1.62
C PRO A 6 20.23 18.31 -2.02
N THR A 7 20.02 17.21 -2.74
CA THR A 7 21.11 16.39 -3.28
C THR A 7 21.90 17.17 -4.33
N SER A 8 23.09 16.70 -4.69
CA SER A 8 23.92 17.31 -5.73
C SER A 8 23.19 17.33 -7.08
N GLU A 9 22.47 16.27 -7.43
CA GLU A 9 21.63 16.18 -8.62
C GLU A 9 20.46 17.16 -8.58
N SER A 10 19.76 17.28 -7.42
CA SER A 10 18.62 18.22 -7.26
C SER A 10 19.06 19.66 -7.55
N ARG A 11 20.26 20.06 -7.11
CA ARG A 11 20.80 21.42 -7.34
C ARG A 11 21.11 21.65 -8.82
N VAL A 12 21.64 20.65 -9.52
CA VAL A 12 21.86 20.72 -10.98
C VAL A 12 20.53 20.78 -11.71
N ALA A 13 19.52 19.99 -11.27
CA ALA A 13 18.18 20.02 -11.84
C ALA A 13 17.51 21.41 -11.70
N GLU A 14 17.61 22.02 -10.52
CA GLU A 14 17.11 23.38 -10.27
C GLU A 14 17.83 24.40 -11.14
N ALA A 15 19.16 24.32 -11.19
CA ALA A 15 19.95 25.24 -12.02
C ALA A 15 19.61 25.12 -13.51
N LEU A 16 19.41 23.90 -14.04
CA LEU A 16 18.97 23.66 -15.43
C LEU A 16 17.57 24.21 -15.69
N ARG A 17 16.64 24.01 -14.75
CA ARG A 17 15.26 24.54 -14.84
C ARG A 17 15.24 26.06 -14.88
N ASP A 18 16.04 26.70 -14.04
CA ASP A 18 16.13 28.16 -13.93
C ASP A 18 17.05 28.81 -14.94
N SER A 19 17.67 28.02 -15.85
CA SER A 19 18.63 28.50 -16.81
C SER A 19 17.97 29.16 -18.02
N ASP A 20 18.76 29.94 -18.78
CA ASP A 20 18.41 30.56 -20.06
C ASP A 20 18.55 29.60 -21.25
N LEU A 21 18.43 28.29 -21.03
CA LEU A 21 18.70 27.29 -22.11
C LEU A 21 17.73 27.41 -23.29
N GLY A 22 16.50 27.87 -23.02
CA GLY A 22 15.46 28.12 -24.03
C GLY A 22 14.58 26.90 -24.31
N ASP A 23 13.41 27.16 -24.93
CA ASP A 23 12.35 26.15 -25.16
C ASP A 23 12.74 25.08 -26.20
N ASP A 24 13.80 25.32 -26.95
CA ASP A 24 14.32 24.38 -27.95
C ASP A 24 15.13 23.22 -27.35
N TRP A 25 15.36 23.25 -26.05
CA TRP A 25 16.11 22.24 -25.29
C TRP A 25 15.20 21.42 -24.39
N ILE A 26 15.40 20.11 -24.43
CA ILE A 26 14.67 19.15 -23.60
C ILE A 26 15.66 18.57 -22.58
N VAL A 27 15.32 18.67 -21.30
CA VAL A 27 16.15 18.13 -20.22
C VAL A 27 15.42 16.93 -19.60
N LEU A 28 16.05 15.77 -19.65
CA LEU A 28 15.61 14.54 -18.99
C LEU A 28 16.49 14.29 -17.77
N HIS A 29 15.90 14.15 -16.59
CA HIS A 29 16.59 13.91 -15.31
C HIS A 29 16.36 12.48 -14.84
N SER A 30 17.37 11.82 -14.28
CA SER A 30 17.37 10.45 -13.76
C SER A 30 16.79 9.44 -14.76
N LEU A 31 17.45 9.30 -15.90
CA LEU A 31 17.04 8.38 -16.94
C LEU A 31 17.61 6.97 -16.65
N ASN A 32 16.75 6.04 -16.28
CA ASN A 32 17.11 4.63 -16.13
C ASN A 32 16.90 3.92 -17.47
N LEU A 33 17.98 3.45 -18.06
CA LEU A 33 17.94 2.66 -19.29
C LEU A 33 18.04 1.17 -18.91
N SER A 34 17.00 0.40 -19.17
CA SER A 34 16.97 -1.05 -18.97
C SER A 34 16.84 -1.77 -20.30
N ASP A 35 17.60 -2.85 -20.44
CA ASP A 35 17.35 -3.83 -21.49
C ASP A 35 16.03 -4.55 -21.14
N GLY A 36 15.05 -4.49 -22.04
CA GLY A 36 13.70 -5.06 -21.85
C GLY A 36 13.68 -6.59 -21.68
N SER A 37 14.81 -7.29 -21.85
CA SER A 37 14.92 -8.74 -21.79
C SER A 37 15.53 -9.27 -20.48
N THR A 38 16.29 -8.47 -19.76
CA THR A 38 16.93 -8.83 -18.49
C THR A 38 16.70 -7.74 -17.45
N ARG A 39 16.30 -8.09 -16.23
CA ARG A 39 16.12 -7.16 -15.09
C ARG A 39 17.41 -6.42 -14.65
N LYS A 40 18.45 -6.41 -15.47
CA LYS A 40 19.68 -5.65 -15.19
C LYS A 40 19.51 -4.21 -15.68
N LYS A 41 19.61 -3.23 -14.78
CA LYS A 41 19.86 -1.83 -15.12
C LYS A 41 21.08 -1.80 -16.03
N TRP A 42 20.88 -1.32 -17.26
CA TRP A 42 21.95 -1.27 -18.23
C TRP A 42 22.86 -0.06 -18.01
N CYS A 43 22.29 1.11 -17.82
CA CYS A 43 22.98 2.28 -17.29
C CYS A 43 21.99 3.30 -16.70
N GLU A 44 22.48 4.20 -15.89
CA GLU A 44 21.76 5.32 -15.32
C GLU A 44 22.44 6.60 -15.81
N ALA A 45 21.65 7.51 -16.42
CA ALA A 45 22.10 8.84 -16.82
C ALA A 45 21.50 9.86 -15.87
N ASP A 46 22.31 10.65 -15.17
CA ASP A 46 21.79 11.69 -14.28
C ASP A 46 21.01 12.74 -15.07
N PHE A 47 21.57 13.21 -16.20
CA PHE A 47 20.87 14.08 -17.14
C PHE A 47 21.17 13.70 -18.59
N VAL A 48 20.11 13.72 -19.42
CA VAL A 48 20.20 13.69 -20.89
C VAL A 48 19.54 14.95 -21.42
N ILE A 49 20.30 15.76 -22.16
CA ILE A 49 19.85 17.03 -22.71
C ILE A 49 19.82 16.93 -24.23
N ILE A 50 18.66 17.15 -24.84
CA ILE A 50 18.44 17.11 -26.27
C ILE A 50 18.21 18.54 -26.73
N GLY A 51 19.08 19.03 -27.61
CA GLY A 51 18.96 20.35 -28.18
C GLY A 51 19.12 20.36 -29.73
N PRO A 52 19.00 21.51 -30.37
CA PRO A 52 19.26 21.60 -31.83
C PRO A 52 20.59 20.99 -32.26
N PRO A 53 21.72 21.21 -31.55
CA PRO A 53 23.01 20.65 -31.98
C PRO A 53 23.18 19.15 -31.77
N GLY A 54 22.31 18.52 -30.95
CA GLY A 54 22.43 17.08 -30.62
C GLY A 54 22.05 16.72 -29.20
N ILE A 55 22.70 15.68 -28.65
CA ILE A 55 22.44 15.11 -27.32
C ILE A 55 23.66 15.29 -26.44
N LEU A 56 23.47 15.80 -25.23
CA LEU A 56 24.51 15.89 -24.18
C LEU A 56 24.10 15.07 -22.98
N VAL A 57 24.97 14.15 -22.55
CA VAL A 57 24.82 13.42 -21.28
C VAL A 57 25.67 14.14 -20.21
N ILE A 58 25.08 14.39 -19.04
CA ILE A 58 25.77 14.97 -17.89
C ILE A 58 25.75 13.97 -16.75
N GLU A 59 26.91 13.57 -16.27
CA GLU A 59 27.11 12.80 -15.05
C GLU A 59 27.37 13.76 -13.89
N VAL A 60 26.71 13.56 -12.74
CA VAL A 60 26.84 14.41 -11.56
C VAL A 60 27.57 13.67 -10.43
N LYS A 61 28.61 14.28 -9.91
CA LYS A 61 29.32 13.74 -8.75
C LYS A 61 29.35 14.76 -7.61
N GLY A 62 28.64 14.43 -6.55
CA GLY A 62 28.58 15.27 -5.35
C GLY A 62 29.71 14.99 -4.36
N GLY A 63 29.82 15.89 -3.39
CA GLY A 63 30.81 15.81 -2.33
C GLY A 63 32.18 16.37 -2.76
N ARG A 64 33.17 16.22 -1.86
CA ARG A 64 34.57 16.57 -2.17
C ARG A 64 35.18 15.48 -3.05
N ILE A 65 35.81 15.88 -4.14
CA ILE A 65 36.44 14.97 -5.10
C ILE A 65 37.94 14.93 -4.92
N LYS A 66 38.53 13.74 -4.96
CA LYS A 66 39.97 13.49 -4.86
C LYS A 66 40.38 12.45 -5.91
N THR A 67 41.55 12.65 -6.50
CA THR A 67 42.22 11.62 -7.31
C THR A 67 43.51 11.20 -6.62
N GLN A 68 43.79 9.91 -6.58
CA GLN A 68 45.02 9.37 -6.03
C GLN A 68 45.42 8.11 -6.80
N SER A 69 46.64 8.11 -7.31
CA SER A 69 47.20 6.98 -8.12
C SER A 69 46.26 6.52 -9.23
N GLY A 70 45.67 7.47 -9.95
CA GLY A 70 44.76 7.18 -11.06
C GLY A 70 43.35 6.70 -10.65
N SER A 71 43.05 6.61 -9.37
CA SER A 71 41.71 6.26 -8.86
C SER A 71 41.00 7.50 -8.37
N TRP A 72 39.66 7.52 -8.61
CA TRP A 72 38.76 8.59 -8.18
C TRP A 72 38.07 8.25 -6.87
N TYR A 73 37.93 9.26 -6.02
CA TYR A 73 37.26 9.15 -4.72
C TYR A 73 36.31 10.33 -4.52
N SER A 74 35.14 10.03 -4.01
CA SER A 74 34.19 11.01 -3.45
C SER A 74 34.31 10.93 -1.92
N ILE A 75 34.40 12.09 -1.26
CA ILE A 75 34.50 12.19 0.19
C ILE A 75 33.16 12.77 0.68
N ASP A 76 32.48 12.03 1.53
CA ASP A 76 31.22 12.44 2.11
C ASP A 76 31.38 13.47 3.24
N ARG A 77 30.25 13.92 3.82
CA ARG A 77 30.21 14.90 4.92
C ARG A 77 30.87 14.40 6.22
N ASN A 78 31.02 13.09 6.35
CA ASN A 78 31.66 12.45 7.50
C ASN A 78 33.18 12.23 7.27
N ASN A 79 33.74 12.79 6.19
CA ASN A 79 35.12 12.58 5.73
C ASN A 79 35.45 11.11 5.36
N VAL A 80 34.46 10.32 5.02
CA VAL A 80 34.67 8.94 4.54
C VAL A 80 34.95 8.98 3.04
N GLU A 81 36.05 8.34 2.61
CA GLU A 81 36.44 8.22 1.21
C GLU A 81 35.74 7.02 0.57
N HIS A 82 34.99 7.27 -0.49
CA HIS A 82 34.35 6.26 -1.31
C HIS A 82 35.01 6.23 -2.67
N ARG A 83 35.57 5.08 -3.04
CA ARG A 83 36.11 4.92 -4.39
C ARG A 83 34.95 4.95 -5.41
N ILE A 84 35.10 5.80 -6.44
CA ILE A 84 34.12 5.95 -7.52
C ILE A 84 34.76 5.60 -8.86
N GLN A 85 33.93 5.31 -9.86
CA GLN A 85 34.38 5.19 -11.24
C GLN A 85 34.83 6.57 -11.75
N ASP A 86 35.72 6.60 -12.75
CA ASP A 86 36.07 7.85 -13.43
C ASP A 86 34.79 8.48 -14.00
N PRO A 87 34.38 9.68 -13.56
CA PRO A 87 33.13 10.30 -13.97
C PRO A 87 33.06 10.59 -15.48
N ALA A 88 34.21 10.88 -16.10
CA ALA A 88 34.27 11.14 -17.53
C ALA A 88 34.07 9.86 -18.35
N GLU A 89 34.70 8.75 -17.96
CA GLU A 89 34.50 7.45 -18.59
C GLU A 89 33.09 6.89 -18.31
N GLN A 90 32.51 7.19 -17.16
CA GLN A 90 31.12 6.85 -16.87
C GLN A 90 30.17 7.61 -17.81
N ALA A 91 30.27 8.95 -17.88
CA ALA A 91 29.45 9.78 -18.76
C ALA A 91 29.58 9.37 -20.24
N LYS A 92 30.79 9.06 -20.68
CA LYS A 92 31.09 8.59 -22.04
C LYS A 92 30.42 7.24 -22.32
N THR A 93 30.56 6.29 -21.42
CA THR A 93 29.95 4.95 -21.55
C THR A 93 28.43 5.05 -21.63
N VAL A 94 27.81 5.90 -20.79
CA VAL A 94 26.38 6.16 -20.81
C VAL A 94 25.97 6.80 -22.14
N ALA A 95 26.66 7.84 -22.62
CA ALA A 95 26.30 8.57 -23.83
C ALA A 95 26.29 7.66 -25.07
N PHE A 96 27.37 6.91 -25.29
CA PHE A 96 27.48 6.07 -26.49
C PHE A 96 26.70 4.76 -26.37
N GLY A 97 26.64 4.21 -25.18
CA GLY A 97 25.83 3.05 -24.92
C GLY A 97 24.34 3.31 -25.11
N MET A 98 23.83 4.42 -24.59
CA MET A 98 22.44 4.87 -24.81
C MET A 98 22.09 4.94 -26.30
N ALA A 99 22.96 5.54 -27.11
CA ALA A 99 22.73 5.63 -28.54
C ALA A 99 22.66 4.26 -29.23
N THR A 100 23.54 3.35 -28.82
CA THR A 100 23.58 1.98 -29.34
C THR A 100 22.32 1.21 -29.00
N GLU A 101 21.85 1.30 -27.76
CA GLU A 101 20.64 0.59 -27.32
C GLU A 101 19.38 1.22 -27.93
N LEU A 102 19.28 2.55 -28.02
CA LEU A 102 18.19 3.21 -28.72
C LEU A 102 18.07 2.73 -30.16
N ALA A 103 19.20 2.60 -30.87
CA ALA A 103 19.21 2.12 -32.26
C ALA A 103 18.78 0.65 -32.38
N LYS A 104 19.00 -0.19 -31.34
CA LYS A 104 18.52 -1.57 -31.31
C LYS A 104 17.02 -1.66 -31.04
N ILE A 105 16.54 -0.89 -30.06
CA ILE A 105 15.12 -0.91 -29.65
C ILE A 105 14.25 -0.20 -30.68
N HIS A 106 14.78 0.86 -31.30
CA HIS A 106 14.12 1.72 -32.25
C HIS A 106 14.92 1.80 -33.57
N PRO A 107 14.89 0.75 -34.40
CA PRO A 107 15.67 0.71 -35.67
C PRO A 107 15.39 1.89 -36.59
N GLU A 108 14.21 2.47 -36.51
CA GLU A 108 13.81 3.68 -37.27
C GLU A 108 14.62 4.91 -36.88
N LEU A 109 15.21 4.95 -35.69
CA LEU A 109 16.06 6.05 -35.24
C LEU A 109 17.54 5.89 -35.63
N LEU A 110 17.95 4.74 -36.18
CA LEU A 110 19.35 4.47 -36.47
C LEU A 110 20.00 5.55 -37.33
N GLN A 111 19.38 5.93 -38.43
CA GLN A 111 19.92 6.96 -39.31
C GLN A 111 19.98 8.33 -38.62
N LEU A 112 18.98 8.66 -37.81
CA LEU A 112 18.95 9.90 -37.07
C LEU A 112 20.09 9.92 -36.03
N LEU A 113 20.29 8.85 -35.26
CA LEU A 113 21.34 8.77 -34.25
C LEU A 113 22.76 8.81 -34.86
N VAL A 114 22.96 8.13 -36.00
CA VAL A 114 24.24 8.19 -36.74
C VAL A 114 24.58 9.62 -37.20
N GLY A 115 23.57 10.41 -37.62
CA GLY A 115 23.73 11.81 -38.00
C GLY A 115 23.76 12.82 -36.85
N THR A 116 23.47 12.39 -35.61
CA THR A 116 23.35 13.27 -34.44
C THR A 116 24.68 13.39 -33.70
N THR A 117 25.05 14.61 -33.31
CA THR A 117 26.16 14.82 -32.38
C THR A 117 25.76 14.32 -30.98
N ILE A 118 26.51 13.37 -30.42
CA ILE A 118 26.32 12.86 -29.09
C ILE A 118 27.57 13.17 -28.28
N GLY A 119 27.41 13.98 -27.22
CA GLY A 119 28.47 14.42 -26.36
C GLY A 119 28.22 13.99 -24.90
N PHE A 120 29.25 14.15 -24.08
CA PHE A 120 29.18 13.94 -22.66
C PHE A 120 29.92 15.01 -21.88
N SER A 121 29.55 15.20 -20.62
CA SER A 121 30.16 16.17 -19.72
C SER A 121 29.98 15.70 -18.27
N VAL A 122 30.66 16.34 -17.33
CA VAL A 122 30.57 16.02 -15.91
C VAL A 122 30.24 17.29 -15.10
N SER A 123 29.40 17.15 -14.10
CA SER A 123 29.09 18.22 -13.15
C SER A 123 29.58 17.86 -11.74
N PHE A 124 30.33 18.80 -11.14
CA PHE A 124 30.77 18.75 -9.74
C PHE A 124 30.16 19.94 -8.99
N PRO A 125 28.88 19.90 -8.61
CA PRO A 125 28.19 21.06 -8.05
C PRO A 125 28.65 21.48 -6.66
N ASP A 126 29.52 20.70 -6.02
CA ASP A 126 30.08 20.95 -4.69
C ASP A 126 31.52 21.48 -4.72
N VAL A 127 32.18 21.42 -5.87
CA VAL A 127 33.60 21.68 -6.01
C VAL A 127 33.85 22.89 -6.91
N ASP A 128 34.75 23.78 -6.51
CA ASP A 128 35.34 24.80 -7.38
C ASP A 128 36.51 24.16 -8.13
N TRP A 129 36.37 24.05 -9.46
CA TRP A 129 37.29 23.29 -10.27
C TRP A 129 38.51 24.14 -10.68
N THR A 130 39.55 24.08 -9.84
CA THR A 130 40.82 24.85 -10.00
C THR A 130 41.95 24.04 -10.63
N VAL A 131 41.73 22.75 -10.90
CA VAL A 131 42.75 21.84 -11.44
C VAL A 131 42.99 22.11 -12.93
N ASP A 132 44.24 22.13 -13.38
CA ASP A 132 44.57 22.27 -14.78
C ASP A 132 44.08 21.07 -15.60
N ALA A 133 43.43 21.36 -16.73
CA ALA A 133 42.77 20.37 -17.61
C ALA A 133 43.75 19.37 -18.24
N GLU A 134 45.05 19.70 -18.32
CA GLU A 134 46.08 18.83 -18.92
C GLU A 134 46.32 17.55 -18.13
N LEU A 135 45.93 17.54 -16.83
CA LEU A 135 46.08 16.38 -15.94
C LEU A 135 44.89 15.40 -16.04
N LEU A 136 43.84 15.76 -16.77
CA LEU A 136 42.63 14.99 -16.86
C LEU A 136 42.26 14.71 -18.32
N SER A 137 41.71 13.54 -18.58
CA SER A 137 41.23 13.13 -19.90
C SER A 137 40.03 13.96 -20.41
N LEU A 138 39.54 14.95 -19.62
CA LEU A 138 38.37 15.76 -19.93
C LEU A 138 38.69 17.26 -19.92
N PRO A 139 38.50 18.00 -21.06
CA PRO A 139 38.72 19.44 -21.11
C PRO A 139 37.81 20.23 -20.16
N LYS A 140 38.32 21.32 -19.58
CA LYS A 140 37.60 22.19 -18.62
C LYS A 140 36.24 22.69 -19.14
N ILE A 141 36.10 22.86 -20.48
CA ILE A 141 34.83 23.26 -21.11
C ILE A 141 33.71 22.23 -20.92
N LEU A 142 34.05 20.96 -20.64
CA LEU A 142 33.12 19.87 -20.39
C LEU A 142 32.87 19.61 -18.90
N ILE A 143 33.36 20.50 -18.01
CA ILE A 143 33.17 20.39 -16.55
C ILE A 143 32.30 21.54 -16.06
N ALA A 144 31.17 21.21 -15.43
CA ALA A 144 30.33 22.14 -14.70
C ALA A 144 30.66 22.08 -13.21
N ASP A 145 31.35 23.08 -12.71
CA ASP A 145 31.69 23.22 -11.29
C ASP A 145 30.62 23.96 -10.48
N CYS A 146 30.86 24.17 -9.20
CA CYS A 146 29.94 24.85 -8.31
C CYS A 146 29.68 26.30 -8.74
N GLN A 147 30.61 26.97 -9.41
CA GLN A 147 30.44 28.35 -9.86
C GLN A 147 29.39 28.43 -10.97
N LYS A 148 29.47 27.53 -11.97
CA LYS A 148 28.51 27.48 -13.07
C LYS A 148 27.10 27.13 -12.60
N VAL A 149 26.99 26.23 -11.63
CA VAL A 149 25.70 25.83 -11.06
C VAL A 149 25.08 26.98 -10.25
N ARG A 150 25.84 27.60 -9.35
CA ARG A 150 25.33 28.68 -8.45
C ARG A 150 25.03 29.97 -9.19
N LYS A 151 25.81 30.35 -10.19
CA LYS A 151 25.62 31.59 -10.96
C LYS A 151 24.56 31.46 -12.05
N LYS A 152 23.87 30.34 -12.12
CA LYS A 152 22.89 30.04 -13.19
C LYS A 152 23.49 30.06 -14.61
N GLU A 153 24.81 29.83 -14.72
CA GLU A 153 25.54 29.78 -15.99
C GLU A 153 25.49 28.40 -16.66
N ILE A 154 24.71 27.48 -16.10
CA ILE A 154 24.65 26.09 -16.58
C ILE A 154 24.05 25.97 -17.99
N GLY A 155 23.13 26.85 -18.37
CA GLY A 155 22.62 26.91 -19.74
C GLY A 155 23.70 27.26 -20.75
N SER A 156 24.52 28.28 -20.46
CA SER A 156 25.70 28.64 -21.25
C SER A 156 26.73 27.51 -21.30
N PHE A 157 26.93 26.82 -20.18
CA PHE A 157 27.80 25.63 -20.12
C PHE A 157 27.32 24.53 -21.08
N VAL A 158 26.02 24.20 -21.07
CA VAL A 158 25.44 23.18 -21.94
C VAL A 158 25.66 23.54 -23.44
N ARG A 159 25.38 24.79 -23.80
CA ARG A 159 25.62 25.27 -25.18
C ARG A 159 27.10 25.17 -25.58
N ASN A 160 28.00 25.57 -24.70
CA ASN A 160 29.44 25.53 -24.95
C ASN A 160 29.97 24.08 -25.04
N ALA A 161 29.51 23.19 -24.19
CA ALA A 161 29.85 21.77 -24.25
C ALA A 161 29.37 21.12 -25.54
N MET A 162 28.16 21.42 -25.99
CA MET A 162 27.65 20.94 -27.26
C MET A 162 28.45 21.52 -28.45
N ALA A 163 28.74 22.81 -28.43
CA ALA A 163 29.57 23.43 -29.47
C ALA A 163 30.97 22.80 -29.59
N TYR A 164 31.57 22.45 -28.44
CA TYR A 164 32.82 21.69 -28.40
C TYR A 164 32.69 20.34 -29.13
N TRP A 165 31.62 19.57 -28.83
CA TRP A 165 31.41 18.25 -29.42
C TRP A 165 31.09 18.33 -30.90
N VAL A 166 30.27 19.29 -31.35
CA VAL A 166 30.01 19.56 -32.76
C VAL A 166 31.30 19.82 -33.51
N LYS A 167 32.19 20.68 -32.97
CA LYS A 167 33.49 20.97 -33.57
C LYS A 167 34.41 19.75 -33.61
N LYS A 168 34.41 18.93 -32.56
CA LYS A 168 35.29 17.76 -32.42
C LYS A 168 34.87 16.60 -33.32
N LEU A 169 33.57 16.44 -33.54
CA LEU A 169 32.98 15.39 -34.37
C LEU A 169 32.64 15.87 -35.78
N SER A 170 33.48 16.75 -36.34
CA SER A 170 33.32 17.37 -37.64
C SER A 170 32.89 16.37 -38.71
N GLY A 171 31.73 16.63 -39.37
CA GLY A 171 31.06 15.76 -40.35
C GLY A 171 29.62 15.35 -40.00
N ARG A 172 29.15 15.66 -38.78
CA ARG A 172 27.79 15.43 -38.31
C ARG A 172 27.13 16.79 -38.04
N THR A 173 26.30 17.30 -38.94
CA THR A 173 26.06 18.75 -38.92
C THR A 173 24.70 19.23 -39.40
N ALA A 174 23.67 18.47 -39.28
CA ALA A 174 22.34 19.04 -39.38
C ALA A 174 21.77 19.21 -37.98
N ASP A 175 21.34 20.42 -37.62
CA ASP A 175 20.59 20.66 -36.40
C ASP A 175 19.32 19.79 -36.36
N LEU A 176 19.06 19.21 -35.19
CA LEU A 176 17.86 18.42 -34.97
C LEU A 176 16.62 19.30 -35.06
N SER A 177 15.73 18.98 -35.98
CA SER A 177 14.43 19.63 -36.07
C SER A 177 13.59 19.41 -34.82
N PRO A 178 12.59 20.24 -34.53
CA PRO A 178 11.68 20.02 -33.39
C PRO A 178 11.04 18.63 -33.39
N ARG A 179 10.68 18.11 -34.57
CA ARG A 179 10.12 16.76 -34.72
C ARG A 179 11.13 15.68 -34.35
N GLN A 180 12.38 15.80 -34.75
CA GLN A 180 13.43 14.84 -34.42
C GLN A 180 13.76 14.85 -32.94
N ARG A 181 13.80 16.04 -32.29
CA ARG A 181 13.97 16.15 -30.84
C ARG A 181 12.81 15.50 -30.09
N ALA A 182 11.57 15.70 -30.55
CA ALA A 182 10.40 15.05 -29.98
C ALA A 182 10.45 13.52 -30.12
N MET A 183 10.88 13.00 -31.28
CA MET A 183 11.07 11.55 -31.48
C MET A 183 12.12 10.97 -30.53
N LEU A 184 13.26 11.63 -30.35
CA LEU A 184 14.30 11.20 -29.41
C LEU A 184 13.80 11.25 -27.96
N ARG A 185 13.08 12.31 -27.59
CA ARG A 185 12.44 12.41 -26.27
C ARG A 185 11.47 11.25 -26.03
N GLN A 186 10.60 10.97 -26.99
CA GLN A 186 9.61 9.90 -26.89
C GLN A 186 10.27 8.52 -26.79
N ALA A 187 11.36 8.28 -27.48
CA ALA A 187 12.10 7.02 -27.41
C ALA A 187 12.85 6.84 -26.08
N LEU A 188 13.41 7.93 -25.52
CA LEU A 188 14.13 7.91 -24.25
C LEU A 188 13.19 7.92 -23.03
N ARG A 189 12.08 8.64 -23.12
CA ARG A 189 11.08 8.78 -22.08
C ARG A 189 9.71 8.88 -22.74
N PRO A 190 9.10 7.74 -23.10
CA PRO A 190 7.79 7.72 -23.71
C PRO A 190 6.77 8.38 -22.77
N ASP A 191 5.90 9.22 -23.36
CA ASP A 191 4.72 9.68 -22.65
C ASP A 191 3.76 8.49 -22.57
N PHE A 192 3.54 7.98 -21.39
CA PHE A 192 2.48 7.05 -21.12
C PHE A 192 1.73 7.56 -19.90
N ASP A 193 0.44 7.50 -19.97
CA ASP A 193 -0.43 7.70 -18.84
C ASP A 193 -0.51 6.35 -18.10
N LEU A 194 0.46 6.12 -17.23
CA LEU A 194 0.41 4.99 -16.30
C LEU A 194 -0.37 5.45 -15.09
N PHE A 195 -1.65 5.10 -15.07
CA PHE A 195 -2.38 5.11 -13.83
C PHE A 195 -1.63 4.22 -12.83
N GLN A 196 -1.52 4.68 -11.59
CA GLN A 196 -1.03 3.81 -10.51
C GLN A 196 -1.89 2.54 -10.55
N SER A 197 -1.27 1.36 -10.57
CA SER A 197 -2.03 0.13 -10.46
C SER A 197 -2.85 0.17 -9.16
N LEU A 198 -4.05 -0.38 -9.18
CA LEU A 198 -4.87 -0.49 -7.97
C LEU A 198 -4.12 -1.18 -6.83
N ALA A 199 -3.24 -2.14 -7.15
CA ALA A 199 -2.38 -2.79 -6.18
C ALA A 199 -1.39 -1.82 -5.51
N ALA A 200 -0.73 -0.92 -6.27
CA ALA A 200 0.19 0.08 -5.70
C ALA A 200 -0.56 1.11 -4.83
N THR A 201 -1.78 1.47 -5.21
CA THR A 201 -2.67 2.29 -4.37
C THR A 201 -3.04 1.55 -3.10
N GLY A 202 -3.36 0.25 -3.21
CA GLY A 202 -3.65 -0.64 -2.08
C GLY A 202 -2.49 -0.76 -1.10
N GLU A 203 -1.26 -0.92 -1.59
CA GLU A 203 -0.05 -0.94 -0.74
C GLU A 203 0.08 0.37 0.06
N ARG A 204 -0.13 1.51 -0.57
CA ARG A 204 -0.07 2.81 0.11
C ARG A 204 -1.18 2.98 1.15
N VAL A 205 -2.40 2.53 0.86
CA VAL A 205 -3.49 2.49 1.83
C VAL A 205 -3.12 1.57 3.01
N MET A 206 -2.56 0.39 2.73
CA MET A 206 -2.12 -0.56 3.76
C MET A 206 -0.96 -0.01 4.61
N GLU A 207 0.02 0.66 4.03
CA GLU A 207 1.11 1.33 4.77
C GLU A 207 0.59 2.43 5.71
N THR A 208 -0.40 3.19 5.26
CA THR A 208 -1.04 4.23 6.09
C THR A 208 -1.83 3.61 7.24
N GLN A 209 -2.43 2.44 7.03
CA GLN A 209 -3.16 1.69 8.05
C GLN A 209 -2.25 1.09 9.14
N VAL A 210 -1.00 0.80 8.83
CA VAL A 210 -0.02 0.27 9.82
C VAL A 210 0.35 1.32 10.87
N ARG A 211 0.19 2.60 10.55
CA ARG A 211 0.40 3.68 11.53
C ARG A 211 -0.83 3.80 12.41
N ALA A 212 -0.66 3.53 13.71
CA ALA A 212 -1.71 3.80 14.68
C ALA A 212 -2.15 5.26 14.59
N THR A 213 -3.45 5.49 14.52
CA THR A 213 -4.00 6.85 14.56
C THR A 213 -3.77 7.46 15.95
N GLU A 214 -3.80 8.80 16.06
CA GLU A 214 -3.74 9.46 17.36
C GLU A 214 -4.85 8.97 18.31
N GLU A 215 -6.02 8.66 17.77
CA GLU A 215 -7.14 8.09 18.50
C GLU A 215 -6.78 6.73 19.10
N GLN A 216 -6.19 5.84 18.32
CA GLN A 216 -5.76 4.52 18.80
C GLN A 216 -4.68 4.63 19.89
N TYR A 217 -3.78 5.58 19.81
CA TYR A 217 -2.81 5.84 20.88
C TYR A 217 -3.48 6.33 22.15
N ARG A 218 -4.50 7.19 22.08
CA ARG A 218 -5.28 7.63 23.26
C ARG A 218 -5.97 6.44 23.94
N TYR A 219 -6.55 5.52 23.17
CA TYR A 219 -7.16 4.32 23.73
C TYR A 219 -6.14 3.40 24.38
N LEU A 220 -4.95 3.25 23.82
CA LEU A 220 -3.86 2.50 24.45
C LEU A 220 -3.40 3.14 25.76
N ASP A 221 -3.40 4.45 25.88
CA ASP A 221 -3.10 5.16 27.13
C ASP A 221 -4.21 4.96 28.18
N MET A 222 -5.47 4.90 27.75
CA MET A 222 -6.59 4.56 28.64
C MET A 222 -6.47 3.14 29.18
N VAL A 223 -6.10 2.17 28.35
CA VAL A 223 -5.82 0.78 28.73
C VAL A 223 -4.74 0.70 29.83
N GLN A 224 -3.71 1.55 29.76
CA GLN A 224 -2.68 1.58 30.81
C GLN A 224 -3.19 2.12 32.15
N ARG A 225 -4.05 3.15 32.10
CA ARG A 225 -4.50 3.88 33.31
C ARG A 225 -5.71 3.25 34.00
N SER A 226 -6.57 2.59 33.22
CA SER A 226 -7.82 2.01 33.73
C SER A 226 -7.75 0.49 33.77
N PRO A 227 -8.18 -0.15 34.91
CA PRO A 227 -8.16 -1.61 34.99
C PRO A 227 -9.21 -2.28 34.11
N ARG A 228 -10.28 -1.59 33.78
CA ARG A 228 -11.42 -2.10 32.99
C ARG A 228 -11.86 -1.03 32.00
N VAL A 229 -12.03 -1.39 30.74
CA VAL A 229 -12.51 -0.48 29.69
C VAL A 229 -13.33 -1.23 28.67
N CYS A 230 -14.47 -0.66 28.27
CA CYS A 230 -15.28 -1.08 27.14
C CYS A 230 -15.07 -0.15 25.96
N PHE A 231 -14.78 -0.72 24.80
CA PHE A 231 -14.64 -0.02 23.53
C PHE A 231 -15.70 -0.51 22.54
N GLU A 232 -16.42 0.43 21.93
CA GLU A 232 -17.35 0.16 20.85
C GLU A 232 -16.86 0.84 19.57
N GLY A 233 -17.06 0.22 18.41
CA GLY A 233 -16.74 0.81 17.13
C GLY A 233 -17.13 -0.09 15.98
N GLY A 234 -17.40 0.51 14.83
CA GLY A 234 -17.72 -0.19 13.60
C GLY A 234 -16.55 -1.03 13.07
N ALA A 235 -16.81 -1.78 12.01
CA ALA A 235 -15.77 -2.50 11.29
C ALA A 235 -14.71 -1.51 10.79
N GLY A 236 -13.43 -1.89 10.90
CA GLY A 236 -12.33 -1.06 10.41
C GLY A 236 -11.83 0.03 11.34
N THR A 237 -12.44 0.27 12.51
CA THR A 237 -12.01 1.30 13.46
C THR A 237 -10.77 0.93 14.28
N GLY A 238 -10.20 -0.25 14.07
CA GLY A 238 -8.95 -0.66 14.72
C GLY A 238 -9.10 -1.36 16.07
N LYS A 239 -10.31 -1.81 16.46
CA LYS A 239 -10.55 -2.57 17.69
C LYS A 239 -9.52 -3.69 17.93
N SER A 240 -9.39 -4.59 16.97
CA SER A 240 -8.45 -5.73 17.05
C SER A 240 -6.98 -5.29 17.10
N PHE A 241 -6.63 -4.16 16.49
CA PHE A 241 -5.29 -3.58 16.59
C PHE A 241 -5.01 -3.10 18.02
N VAL A 242 -5.92 -2.33 18.61
CA VAL A 242 -5.80 -1.83 20.00
C VAL A 242 -5.79 -3.00 20.97
N ALA A 243 -6.64 -4.02 20.76
CA ALA A 243 -6.69 -5.23 21.58
C ALA A 243 -5.34 -5.98 21.57
N LEU A 244 -4.76 -6.18 20.38
CA LEU A 244 -3.49 -6.89 20.21
C LEU A 244 -2.31 -6.12 20.82
N GLU A 245 -2.26 -4.81 20.64
CA GLU A 245 -1.21 -3.97 21.19
C GLU A 245 -1.33 -3.85 22.73
N ALA A 246 -2.55 -3.78 23.26
CA ALA A 246 -2.79 -3.85 24.70
C ALA A 246 -2.26 -5.18 25.28
N CYS A 247 -2.49 -6.30 24.59
CA CYS A 247 -1.96 -7.60 24.97
C CYS A 247 -0.43 -7.60 24.99
N ARG A 248 0.22 -7.03 23.95
CA ARG A 248 1.69 -6.92 23.89
C ARG A 248 2.26 -6.07 25.02
N ARG A 249 1.64 -4.92 25.34
CA ARG A 249 2.09 -4.02 26.41
C ARG A 249 2.01 -4.70 27.77
N LEU A 250 0.86 -5.30 28.09
CA LEU A 250 0.68 -6.02 29.37
C LEU A 250 1.64 -7.19 29.53
N SER A 251 1.88 -7.96 28.44
CA SER A 251 2.86 -9.05 28.46
C SER A 251 4.29 -8.55 28.69
N ARG A 252 4.66 -7.40 28.13
CA ARG A 252 5.97 -6.76 28.37
C ARG A 252 6.13 -6.25 29.81
N GLU A 253 5.01 -5.91 30.47
CA GLU A 253 4.96 -5.57 31.88
C GLU A 253 5.06 -6.83 32.79
N GLY A 254 5.23 -8.01 32.22
CA GLY A 254 5.35 -9.28 32.97
C GLY A 254 4.01 -9.88 33.40
N LYS A 255 2.88 -9.38 32.89
CA LYS A 255 1.55 -9.91 33.19
C LYS A 255 1.21 -11.11 32.31
N SER A 256 0.55 -12.10 32.89
CA SER A 256 -0.09 -13.16 32.12
C SER A 256 -1.40 -12.65 31.52
N VAL A 257 -1.58 -12.79 30.20
CA VAL A 257 -2.74 -12.23 29.50
C VAL A 257 -3.50 -13.33 28.77
N ALA A 258 -4.82 -13.41 28.97
CA ALA A 258 -5.72 -14.17 28.10
C ALA A 258 -6.32 -13.22 27.05
N MET A 259 -6.17 -13.55 25.79
CA MET A 259 -6.86 -12.89 24.69
C MET A 259 -7.97 -13.80 24.19
N PHE A 260 -9.20 -13.35 24.29
CA PHE A 260 -10.37 -14.15 23.96
C PHE A 260 -11.00 -13.68 22.65
N VAL A 261 -11.18 -14.61 21.72
CA VAL A 261 -11.85 -14.40 20.44
C VAL A 261 -12.72 -15.58 20.08
N ARG A 262 -13.83 -15.36 19.39
CA ARG A 262 -14.73 -16.45 19.00
C ARG A 262 -14.25 -17.22 17.78
N SER A 263 -13.74 -16.54 16.76
CA SER A 263 -13.33 -17.12 15.48
C SER A 263 -12.01 -17.90 15.60
N LYS A 264 -12.03 -19.20 15.28
CA LYS A 264 -10.81 -20.04 15.25
C LYS A 264 -9.73 -19.54 14.27
N PRO A 265 -10.07 -19.13 13.03
CA PRO A 265 -9.07 -18.54 12.12
C PRO A 265 -8.44 -17.26 12.70
N LEU A 266 -9.23 -16.41 13.36
CA LEU A 266 -8.72 -15.21 14.02
C LEU A 266 -7.83 -15.57 15.22
N ALA A 267 -8.23 -16.54 16.03
CA ALA A 267 -7.43 -17.05 17.15
C ALA A 267 -6.08 -17.59 16.68
N THR A 268 -6.05 -18.36 15.58
CA THR A 268 -4.82 -18.87 14.97
C THR A 268 -3.90 -17.74 14.53
N SER A 269 -4.45 -16.69 13.91
CA SER A 269 -3.68 -15.52 13.50
C SER A 269 -3.07 -14.79 14.70
N PHE A 270 -3.87 -14.51 15.73
CA PHE A 270 -3.41 -13.80 16.94
C PHE A 270 -2.42 -14.61 17.76
N ALA A 271 -2.61 -15.93 17.89
CA ALA A 271 -1.67 -16.80 18.59
C ALA A 271 -0.26 -16.75 17.98
N ARG A 272 -0.15 -16.59 16.66
CA ARG A 272 1.13 -16.44 15.98
C ARG A 272 1.77 -15.05 16.20
N GLU A 273 0.96 -14.00 16.19
CA GLU A 273 1.43 -12.64 16.46
C GLU A 273 1.89 -12.42 17.90
N LEU A 274 1.32 -13.18 18.85
CA LEU A 274 1.66 -13.14 20.26
C LEU A 274 2.70 -14.20 20.67
N LYS A 275 3.24 -14.95 19.70
CA LYS A 275 4.25 -15.99 19.96
C LYS A 275 5.47 -15.43 20.70
N GLY A 276 5.83 -16.06 21.81
CA GLY A 276 6.97 -15.63 22.65
C GLY A 276 6.61 -14.59 23.72
N LEU A 277 5.34 -14.19 23.82
CA LEU A 277 4.84 -13.32 24.88
C LEU A 277 4.09 -14.15 25.97
N SER A 278 3.94 -13.58 27.16
CA SER A 278 3.14 -14.15 28.25
C SER A 278 1.62 -14.00 27.99
N ALA A 279 1.21 -14.35 26.76
CA ALA A 279 -0.15 -14.19 26.28
C ALA A 279 -0.65 -15.50 25.66
N ARG A 280 -1.90 -15.85 25.95
CA ARG A 280 -2.58 -17.02 25.38
C ARG A 280 -3.87 -16.62 24.72
N VAL A 281 -4.07 -17.07 23.48
CA VAL A 281 -5.33 -16.86 22.76
C VAL A 281 -6.27 -18.02 23.06
N LEU A 282 -7.48 -17.70 23.47
CA LEU A 282 -8.54 -18.64 23.84
C LEU A 282 -9.76 -18.45 22.92
N THR A 283 -10.45 -19.54 22.61
CA THR A 283 -11.73 -19.54 21.90
C THR A 283 -12.87 -20.02 22.78
N SER A 284 -14.11 -19.79 22.36
CA SER A 284 -15.31 -20.21 23.10
C SER A 284 -15.33 -21.70 23.47
N ASP A 285 -14.84 -22.56 22.55
CA ASP A 285 -14.83 -24.01 22.76
C ASP A 285 -13.88 -24.45 23.88
N ALA A 286 -12.90 -23.63 24.22
CA ALA A 286 -11.88 -23.93 25.21
C ALA A 286 -12.18 -23.34 26.60
N ILE A 287 -13.14 -22.42 26.70
CA ILE A 287 -13.32 -21.62 27.92
C ILE A 287 -13.87 -22.43 29.09
N ASP A 288 -14.79 -23.36 28.85
CA ASP A 288 -15.47 -24.12 29.91
C ASP A 288 -14.53 -25.11 30.61
N THR A 289 -13.52 -25.59 29.91
CA THR A 289 -12.51 -26.54 30.40
C THR A 289 -11.23 -25.85 30.87
N HIS A 290 -11.12 -24.53 30.69
CA HIS A 290 -9.91 -23.77 30.99
C HIS A 290 -9.83 -23.45 32.51
N THR A 291 -8.69 -23.75 33.12
CA THR A 291 -8.48 -23.62 34.59
C THR A 291 -7.43 -22.58 34.97
N ASP A 292 -6.59 -22.15 33.99
CA ASP A 292 -5.56 -21.16 34.28
C ASP A 292 -6.18 -19.79 34.59
N VAL A 293 -5.56 -19.05 35.50
CA VAL A 293 -5.98 -17.70 35.89
C VAL A 293 -4.96 -16.68 35.37
N TYR A 294 -5.44 -15.63 34.72
CA TYR A 294 -4.63 -14.59 34.09
C TYR A 294 -4.73 -13.27 34.85
N ASP A 295 -3.64 -12.49 34.80
CA ASP A 295 -3.60 -11.14 35.39
C ASP A 295 -4.46 -10.14 34.62
N ALA A 296 -4.67 -10.38 33.33
CA ALA A 296 -5.53 -9.56 32.49
C ALA A 296 -6.27 -10.38 31.41
N LEU A 297 -7.47 -9.93 31.06
CA LEU A 297 -8.30 -10.47 29.99
C LEU A 297 -8.53 -9.42 28.92
N ILE A 298 -8.34 -9.79 27.66
CA ILE A 298 -8.69 -8.97 26.50
C ILE A 298 -9.71 -9.73 25.67
N VAL A 299 -10.85 -9.11 25.40
CA VAL A 299 -11.95 -9.70 24.64
C VAL A 299 -12.12 -8.93 23.34
N ASP A 300 -11.89 -9.59 22.20
CA ASP A 300 -12.17 -9.03 20.89
C ASP A 300 -13.42 -9.67 20.29
N GLU A 301 -14.18 -8.92 19.49
CA GLU A 301 -15.52 -9.28 19.00
C GLU A 301 -16.47 -9.68 20.15
N GLY A 302 -16.40 -8.92 21.24
CA GLY A 302 -17.05 -9.25 22.50
C GLY A 302 -18.58 -9.28 22.47
N GLN A 303 -19.24 -8.68 21.46
CA GLN A 303 -20.69 -8.78 21.25
C GLN A 303 -21.16 -10.23 21.05
N ASP A 304 -20.32 -11.10 20.52
CA ASP A 304 -20.63 -12.52 20.32
C ASP A 304 -20.53 -13.37 21.61
N LEU A 305 -20.07 -12.77 22.70
CA LEU A 305 -19.72 -13.44 23.96
C LEU A 305 -20.59 -12.99 25.14
N LEU A 306 -21.57 -12.11 24.90
CA LEU A 306 -22.47 -11.58 25.91
C LEU A 306 -23.57 -12.61 26.23
N GLN A 307 -23.19 -13.66 26.95
CA GLN A 307 -24.06 -14.72 27.47
C GLN A 307 -23.66 -15.02 28.92
N HIS A 308 -24.61 -15.28 29.80
CA HIS A 308 -24.36 -15.55 31.22
C HIS A 308 -23.29 -16.62 31.45
N ALA A 309 -23.42 -17.78 30.80
CA ALA A 309 -22.44 -18.87 30.95
C ALA A 309 -21.03 -18.46 30.56
N THR A 310 -20.89 -17.68 29.45
CA THR A 310 -19.59 -17.19 28.99
C THR A 310 -19.01 -16.16 29.97
N LEU A 311 -19.82 -15.23 30.48
CA LEU A 311 -19.36 -14.24 31.45
C LEU A 311 -18.92 -14.92 32.77
N ASP A 312 -19.64 -15.97 33.23
CA ASP A 312 -19.24 -16.73 34.40
C ASP A 312 -17.93 -17.49 34.18
N ALA A 313 -17.71 -18.03 32.99
CA ALA A 313 -16.45 -18.67 32.64
C ALA A 313 -15.31 -17.65 32.61
N LEU A 314 -15.48 -16.49 31.96
CA LEU A 314 -14.50 -15.40 31.93
C LEU A 314 -14.20 -14.86 33.34
N ASN A 315 -15.23 -14.79 34.22
CA ASN A 315 -15.06 -14.38 35.58
C ASN A 315 -14.15 -15.31 36.41
N ARG A 316 -14.13 -16.62 36.07
CA ARG A 316 -13.24 -17.59 36.73
C ARG A 316 -11.78 -17.47 36.31
N ILE A 317 -11.52 -17.12 35.06
CA ILE A 317 -10.17 -17.13 34.49
C ILE A 317 -9.42 -15.80 34.61
N VAL A 318 -10.10 -14.72 34.99
CA VAL A 318 -9.43 -13.43 35.28
C VAL A 318 -9.22 -13.26 36.77
N ARG A 319 -8.02 -12.87 37.17
CA ARG A 319 -7.67 -12.63 38.58
C ARG A 319 -8.60 -11.57 39.18
N ASN A 320 -9.19 -11.85 40.34
CA ASN A 320 -10.19 -11.03 41.03
C ASN A 320 -11.55 -10.90 40.31
N GLY A 321 -11.83 -11.76 39.32
CA GLY A 321 -13.08 -11.76 38.58
C GLY A 321 -13.31 -10.53 37.73
N LEU A 322 -14.47 -10.45 37.08
CA LEU A 322 -14.83 -9.31 36.22
C LEU A 322 -15.04 -8.01 37.01
N GLU A 323 -15.40 -8.08 38.28
CA GLU A 323 -15.65 -6.92 39.15
C GLU A 323 -14.36 -6.29 39.70
N GLY A 324 -13.36 -7.09 40.01
CA GLY A 324 -12.09 -6.63 40.59
C GLY A 324 -10.89 -6.74 39.71
N GLY A 325 -10.97 -7.48 38.61
CA GLY A 325 -9.88 -7.81 37.71
C GLY A 325 -9.58 -6.75 36.69
N ARG A 326 -8.52 -7.00 35.91
CA ARG A 326 -8.14 -6.17 34.79
C ARG A 326 -8.64 -6.80 33.49
N TRP A 327 -9.42 -6.05 32.70
CA TRP A 327 -9.89 -6.53 31.42
C TRP A 327 -10.28 -5.39 30.46
N TYR A 328 -10.25 -5.69 29.14
CA TYR A 328 -10.59 -4.77 28.06
C TYR A 328 -11.52 -5.46 27.08
N TRP A 329 -12.66 -4.83 26.82
CA TRP A 329 -13.74 -5.41 26.02
C TRP A 329 -13.95 -4.60 24.75
N PHE A 330 -13.71 -5.20 23.59
CA PHE A 330 -13.88 -4.59 22.28
C PHE A 330 -15.08 -5.21 21.58
N MET A 331 -16.04 -4.39 21.14
CA MET A 331 -17.32 -4.85 20.59
C MET A 331 -17.86 -3.95 19.48
N ASP A 332 -18.79 -4.49 18.67
CA ASP A 332 -19.62 -3.80 17.71
C ASP A 332 -21.08 -4.28 17.88
N VAL A 333 -21.74 -3.74 18.89
CA VAL A 333 -23.01 -4.27 19.42
C VAL A 333 -24.15 -4.20 18.41
N ASN A 334 -24.15 -3.17 17.57
CA ASN A 334 -25.28 -2.88 16.71
C ASN A 334 -25.15 -3.44 15.27
N ARG A 335 -23.98 -3.99 14.90
CA ARG A 335 -23.63 -4.13 13.47
C ARG A 335 -23.03 -5.47 13.07
N GLN A 336 -22.47 -6.25 14.00
CA GLN A 336 -21.72 -7.48 13.68
C GLN A 336 -22.13 -8.71 14.50
N LEU A 337 -23.38 -8.84 14.86
CA LEU A 337 -23.85 -10.08 15.51
C LEU A 337 -23.75 -11.26 14.53
N MET A 338 -23.26 -12.41 15.01
CA MET A 338 -23.27 -13.64 14.20
C MET A 338 -24.70 -14.14 13.99
N PRO A 339 -25.02 -14.76 12.85
CA PRO A 339 -26.30 -15.38 12.64
C PRO A 339 -26.66 -16.37 13.76
N GLY A 340 -27.88 -16.25 14.31
CA GLY A 340 -28.37 -17.09 15.39
C GLY A 340 -27.95 -16.67 16.81
N ILE A 341 -27.22 -15.55 16.97
CA ILE A 341 -26.93 -14.96 18.27
C ILE A 341 -27.85 -13.78 18.51
N SER A 342 -28.60 -13.84 19.60
CA SER A 342 -29.33 -12.69 20.12
C SER A 342 -28.47 -12.00 21.20
N LEU A 343 -28.43 -10.68 21.15
CA LEU A 343 -27.75 -9.88 22.16
C LEU A 343 -28.49 -10.01 23.49
N ASP A 344 -27.79 -10.50 24.51
CA ASP A 344 -28.30 -10.48 25.89
C ASP A 344 -28.06 -9.09 26.49
N LYS A 345 -29.13 -8.32 26.63
CA LYS A 345 -29.08 -6.93 27.11
C LYS A 345 -28.59 -6.83 28.57
N GLU A 346 -28.95 -7.80 29.42
CA GLU A 346 -28.51 -7.80 30.82
C GLU A 346 -27.00 -8.01 30.93
N CYS A 347 -26.47 -8.94 30.15
CA CYS A 347 -25.03 -9.15 30.03
C CYS A 347 -24.28 -7.93 29.52
N LEU A 348 -24.83 -7.26 28.48
CA LEU A 348 -24.27 -6.03 27.96
C LEU A 348 -24.24 -4.91 29.01
N GLU A 349 -25.38 -4.65 29.67
CA GLU A 349 -25.49 -3.63 30.71
C GLU A 349 -24.52 -3.91 31.87
N ARG A 350 -24.35 -5.17 32.25
CA ARG A 350 -23.37 -5.57 33.29
C ARG A 350 -21.95 -5.21 32.89
N ILE A 351 -21.53 -5.53 31.65
CA ILE A 351 -20.18 -5.24 31.17
C ILE A 351 -19.95 -3.73 31.01
N LEU A 352 -20.93 -2.99 30.48
CA LEU A 352 -20.85 -1.53 30.37
C LEU A 352 -20.79 -0.83 31.72
N ARG A 353 -21.54 -1.29 32.70
CA ARG A 353 -21.48 -0.77 34.09
C ARG A 353 -20.13 -0.98 34.75
N LEU A 354 -19.45 -2.10 34.48
CA LEU A 354 -18.17 -2.42 35.06
C LEU A 354 -16.98 -1.75 34.38
N GLY A 355 -17.03 -1.54 33.07
CA GLY A 355 -15.88 -1.07 32.25
C GLY A 355 -16.17 0.15 31.37
N GLY A 356 -17.40 0.63 31.32
CA GLY A 356 -17.78 1.82 30.59
C GLY A 356 -17.61 3.10 31.40
N HIS A 357 -17.76 4.23 30.74
CA HIS A 357 -17.85 5.55 31.38
C HIS A 357 -19.34 5.93 31.51
N ASN A 358 -19.84 6.09 32.73
CA ASN A 358 -21.27 6.29 33.02
C ASN A 358 -22.21 5.23 32.42
N GLY A 359 -21.72 3.97 32.26
CA GLY A 359 -22.49 2.89 31.66
C GLY A 359 -22.46 2.84 30.14
N GLU A 360 -21.60 3.61 29.49
CA GLU A 360 -21.40 3.64 28.03
C GLU A 360 -19.98 3.24 27.67
N ALA A 361 -19.81 2.59 26.52
CA ALA A 361 -18.49 2.27 25.97
C ALA A 361 -17.81 3.50 25.38
N PHE A 362 -16.49 3.48 25.30
CA PHE A 362 -15.73 4.47 24.54
C PHE A 362 -15.84 4.16 23.05
N ILE A 363 -16.22 5.14 22.24
CA ILE A 363 -16.52 4.95 20.82
C ILE A 363 -15.29 5.22 19.97
N LEU A 364 -14.91 4.23 19.15
CA LEU A 364 -13.92 4.39 18.07
C LEU A 364 -14.63 4.84 16.80
N THR A 365 -14.28 6.03 16.29
CA THR A 365 -14.99 6.68 15.18
C THR A 365 -14.24 6.61 13.85
N ASN A 366 -12.91 6.51 13.87
CA ASN A 366 -12.10 6.55 12.65
C ASN A 366 -11.97 5.18 12.00
N ASN A 367 -12.50 5.02 10.79
CA ASN A 367 -12.26 3.83 9.98
C ASN A 367 -10.85 3.90 9.35
N CYS A 368 -9.98 2.99 9.76
CA CYS A 368 -8.59 2.91 9.31
C CYS A 368 -8.34 1.72 8.37
N ARG A 369 -9.38 0.96 8.01
CA ARG A 369 -9.24 -0.28 7.24
C ARG A 369 -9.67 -0.12 5.79
N ASN A 370 -10.86 0.38 5.57
CA ASN A 370 -11.50 0.38 4.28
C ASN A 370 -11.13 1.66 3.51
N SER A 371 -10.87 1.54 2.21
CA SER A 371 -10.83 2.74 1.36
C SER A 371 -12.18 3.46 1.38
N PRO A 372 -12.22 4.78 1.10
CA PRO A 372 -13.48 5.53 1.09
C PRO A 372 -14.57 4.86 0.23
N GLU A 373 -14.21 4.38 -0.97
CA GLU A 373 -15.15 3.76 -1.91
C GLU A 373 -15.74 2.46 -1.35
N VAL A 374 -14.93 1.64 -0.68
CA VAL A 374 -15.41 0.40 -0.04
C VAL A 374 -16.28 0.73 1.17
N ARG A 375 -15.89 1.73 1.97
CA ARG A 375 -16.67 2.21 3.10
C ARG A 375 -18.05 2.70 2.65
N ASP A 376 -18.08 3.58 1.65
CA ASP A 376 -19.32 4.18 1.17
C ASP A 376 -20.27 3.14 0.59
N ASN A 377 -19.73 2.17 -0.17
CA ASN A 377 -20.53 1.04 -0.64
C ASN A 377 -21.11 0.21 0.50
N ALA A 378 -20.34 -0.06 1.56
CA ALA A 378 -20.85 -0.81 2.71
C ALA A 378 -21.97 -0.03 3.43
N VAL A 379 -21.81 1.27 3.62
CA VAL A 379 -22.85 2.16 4.21
C VAL A 379 -24.09 2.16 3.33
N LEU A 380 -23.96 2.41 2.03
CA LEU A 380 -25.08 2.43 1.08
C LEU A 380 -25.82 1.10 1.01
N SER A 381 -25.08 -0.01 0.98
CA SER A 381 -25.65 -1.35 0.84
C SER A 381 -26.34 -1.85 2.09
N THR A 382 -25.97 -1.37 3.28
CA THR A 382 -26.45 -1.92 4.55
C THR A 382 -27.18 -0.92 5.45
N GLY A 383 -26.96 0.37 5.24
CA GLY A 383 -27.49 1.44 6.11
C GLY A 383 -26.74 1.57 7.45
N PHE A 384 -25.64 0.83 7.64
CA PHE A 384 -24.85 0.92 8.86
C PHE A 384 -23.70 1.93 8.71
N ASP A 385 -23.62 2.90 9.62
CA ASP A 385 -22.48 3.79 9.71
C ASP A 385 -21.24 3.03 10.23
N ILE A 386 -20.11 3.09 9.52
CA ILE A 386 -18.86 2.44 9.90
C ILE A 386 -17.76 3.44 10.28
N GLY A 387 -18.14 4.65 10.60
CA GLY A 387 -17.23 5.72 10.97
C GLY A 387 -16.71 6.50 9.77
N THR A 388 -15.98 7.55 10.06
CA THR A 388 -15.36 8.41 9.05
C THR A 388 -14.07 7.79 8.54
N CYS A 389 -13.81 7.86 7.23
CA CYS A 389 -12.49 7.58 6.70
C CYS A 389 -11.58 8.75 7.07
N GLY A 390 -10.65 8.51 7.99
CA GLY A 390 -9.65 9.51 8.37
C GLY A 390 -8.79 9.93 7.17
N GLN A 391 -7.47 9.87 7.30
CA GLN A 391 -6.50 10.31 6.27
C GLN A 391 -6.28 9.31 5.11
N LEU A 392 -7.15 8.32 4.92
CA LEU A 392 -7.05 7.38 3.81
C LEU A 392 -7.41 8.09 2.51
N GLY A 393 -6.44 8.28 1.63
CA GLY A 393 -6.71 8.79 0.28
C GLY A 393 -7.61 7.85 -0.52
N GLY A 394 -8.41 8.38 -1.44
CA GLY A 394 -9.21 7.62 -2.39
C GLY A 394 -8.34 6.74 -3.31
N GLY A 395 -8.95 5.84 -4.03
CA GLY A 395 -8.32 4.93 -5.00
C GLY A 395 -8.69 3.46 -4.81
N GLY A 396 -9.72 3.19 -4.02
CA GLY A 396 -10.38 1.88 -3.99
C GLY A 396 -11.32 1.69 -5.18
N LYS A 397 -11.84 0.49 -5.32
CA LYS A 397 -12.80 0.13 -6.38
C LYS A 397 -13.90 -0.75 -5.84
N VAL A 398 -15.13 -0.48 -6.30
CA VAL A 398 -16.26 -1.35 -6.03
C VAL A 398 -16.92 -1.75 -7.34
N ASP A 399 -17.00 -3.06 -7.60
CA ASP A 399 -17.66 -3.64 -8.76
C ASP A 399 -18.99 -4.31 -8.32
N ILE A 400 -20.10 -3.92 -8.93
CA ILE A 400 -21.43 -4.48 -8.64
C ILE A 400 -21.91 -5.24 -9.89
N LEU A 401 -22.09 -6.55 -9.77
CA LEU A 401 -22.36 -7.46 -10.87
C LEU A 401 -23.55 -8.37 -10.55
N THR A 402 -24.54 -8.43 -11.45
CA THR A 402 -25.72 -9.30 -11.28
C THR A 402 -25.45 -10.70 -11.82
N ALA A 403 -25.74 -11.73 -11.04
CA ALA A 403 -25.69 -13.14 -11.47
C ALA A 403 -26.79 -13.93 -10.75
N ASN A 404 -27.62 -14.65 -11.48
CA ASN A 404 -28.79 -15.33 -10.94
C ASN A 404 -28.62 -16.83 -10.71
N ASN A 405 -27.40 -17.35 -10.96
CA ASN A 405 -27.03 -18.74 -10.69
C ASN A 405 -25.51 -18.87 -10.53
N HIS A 406 -25.06 -20.02 -10.00
CA HIS A 406 -23.64 -20.28 -9.77
C HIS A 406 -22.80 -20.20 -11.06
N SER A 407 -23.32 -20.65 -12.20
CA SER A 407 -22.55 -20.65 -13.45
C SER A 407 -22.28 -19.23 -13.95
N GLU A 408 -23.27 -18.35 -13.92
CA GLU A 408 -23.10 -16.93 -14.26
C GLU A 408 -22.14 -16.24 -13.28
N ALA A 409 -22.29 -16.53 -11.98
CA ALA A 409 -21.43 -15.97 -10.95
C ALA A 409 -19.97 -16.37 -11.15
N LEU A 410 -19.69 -17.63 -11.47
CA LEU A 410 -18.33 -18.11 -11.73
C LEU A 410 -17.70 -17.45 -12.96
N VAL A 411 -18.44 -17.20 -14.03
CA VAL A 411 -17.93 -16.50 -15.22
C VAL A 411 -17.54 -15.06 -14.85
N LYS A 412 -18.45 -14.31 -14.21
CA LYS A 412 -18.19 -12.92 -13.79
C LYS A 412 -17.04 -12.84 -12.77
N LEU A 413 -16.99 -13.79 -11.85
CA LEU A 413 -15.90 -13.90 -10.88
C LEU A 413 -14.56 -14.18 -11.57
N ALA A 414 -14.55 -15.03 -12.61
CA ALA A 414 -13.34 -15.31 -13.38
C ALA A 414 -12.82 -14.06 -14.12
N ASP A 415 -13.73 -13.27 -14.70
CA ASP A 415 -13.36 -12.01 -15.37
C ASP A 415 -12.84 -10.98 -14.36
N TRP A 416 -13.48 -10.85 -13.21
CA TRP A 416 -13.03 -9.99 -12.13
C TRP A 416 -11.64 -10.39 -11.61
N LEU A 417 -11.38 -11.68 -11.40
CA LEU A 417 -10.06 -12.18 -11.00
C LEU A 417 -8.98 -11.88 -12.05
N ARG A 418 -9.31 -11.95 -13.35
CA ARG A 418 -8.37 -11.57 -14.42
C ARG A 418 -8.05 -10.08 -14.37
N SER A 419 -9.06 -9.21 -14.13
CA SER A 419 -8.83 -7.77 -13.99
C SER A 419 -7.92 -7.44 -12.81
N LEU A 420 -8.13 -8.06 -11.65
CA LEU A 420 -7.27 -7.87 -10.47
C LEU A 420 -5.80 -8.24 -10.75
N ARG A 421 -5.57 -9.29 -11.54
CA ARG A 421 -4.21 -9.68 -11.93
C ARG A 421 -3.56 -8.64 -12.84
N THR A 422 -4.32 -8.08 -13.77
CA THR A 422 -3.87 -6.95 -14.61
C THR A 422 -3.57 -5.72 -13.76
N ASP A 423 -4.34 -5.50 -12.70
CA ASP A 423 -4.17 -4.43 -11.72
C ASP A 423 -3.03 -4.68 -10.72
N GLY A 424 -2.34 -5.85 -10.82
CA GLY A 424 -1.12 -6.17 -10.07
C GLY A 424 -1.33 -6.88 -8.73
N PHE A 425 -2.56 -7.31 -8.39
CA PHE A 425 -2.83 -8.05 -7.15
C PHE A 425 -2.38 -9.52 -7.24
N PHE A 426 -1.90 -10.05 -6.12
CA PHE A 426 -1.51 -11.44 -5.96
C PHE A 426 -2.67 -12.30 -5.45
N ASN A 427 -2.56 -13.61 -5.60
CA ASN A 427 -3.55 -14.54 -5.06
C ASN A 427 -3.73 -14.39 -3.54
N SER A 428 -2.65 -14.08 -2.82
CA SER A 428 -2.66 -13.78 -1.39
C SER A 428 -3.50 -12.56 -1.00
N ASP A 429 -3.80 -11.68 -1.92
CA ASP A 429 -4.55 -10.45 -1.66
C ASP A 429 -6.06 -10.65 -1.79
N ILE A 430 -6.50 -11.83 -2.23
CA ILE A 430 -7.87 -12.08 -2.66
C ILE A 430 -8.57 -13.07 -1.72
N ALA A 431 -9.82 -12.75 -1.34
CA ALA A 431 -10.74 -13.72 -0.77
C ALA A 431 -12.11 -13.66 -1.46
N LEU A 432 -12.73 -14.83 -1.57
CA LEU A 432 -14.03 -15.04 -2.18
C LEU A 432 -14.98 -15.50 -1.06
N LEU A 433 -16.02 -14.69 -0.80
CA LEU A 433 -16.95 -14.92 0.30
C LEU A 433 -18.34 -15.24 -0.23
N THR A 434 -19.04 -16.18 0.40
CA THR A 434 -20.42 -16.51 0.09
C THR A 434 -21.21 -16.78 1.36
N SER A 435 -22.52 -16.70 1.30
CA SER A 435 -23.40 -17.27 2.31
C SER A 435 -23.37 -18.81 2.22
N GLY A 436 -23.29 -19.49 3.35
CA GLY A 436 -23.17 -20.94 3.38
C GLY A 436 -21.78 -21.48 2.98
N HIS A 437 -21.70 -22.77 2.63
CA HIS A 437 -20.43 -23.45 2.39
C HIS A 437 -19.81 -23.07 1.03
N PRO A 438 -18.54 -22.63 0.98
CA PRO A 438 -17.91 -22.01 -0.21
C PRO A 438 -17.34 -23.00 -1.23
N ALA A 439 -17.49 -24.32 -1.05
CA ALA A 439 -16.84 -25.34 -1.92
C ALA A 439 -17.13 -25.15 -3.41
N TRP A 440 -18.28 -24.61 -3.78
CA TRP A 440 -18.64 -24.35 -5.17
C TRP A 440 -17.79 -23.24 -5.81
N LEU A 441 -17.28 -22.28 -5.04
CA LEU A 441 -16.39 -21.21 -5.50
C LEU A 441 -15.07 -21.75 -6.03
N LEU A 442 -14.61 -22.91 -5.52
CA LEU A 442 -13.40 -23.55 -6.00
C LEU A 442 -13.45 -23.90 -7.51
N ASN A 443 -14.65 -24.00 -8.09
CA ASN A 443 -14.81 -24.25 -9.52
C ASN A 443 -14.37 -23.07 -10.41
N VAL A 444 -14.19 -21.88 -9.89
CA VAL A 444 -13.69 -20.72 -10.65
C VAL A 444 -12.30 -21.00 -11.24
N MET A 445 -11.54 -21.91 -10.61
CA MET A 445 -10.22 -22.32 -11.08
C MET A 445 -10.22 -23.00 -12.45
N LYS A 446 -11.29 -23.72 -12.75
CA LYS A 446 -11.46 -24.35 -14.08
C LYS A 446 -11.58 -23.31 -15.20
N LEU A 447 -12.00 -22.09 -14.86
CA LEU A 447 -12.19 -20.98 -15.79
C LEU A 447 -10.98 -20.04 -15.88
N THR A 448 -10.19 -19.96 -14.82
CA THR A 448 -9.08 -18.99 -14.71
C THR A 448 -7.71 -19.59 -14.89
N GLY A 449 -7.54 -20.91 -14.67
CA GLY A 449 -6.23 -21.56 -14.65
C GLY A 449 -5.33 -21.16 -13.47
N TYR A 450 -5.89 -20.51 -12.43
CA TYR A 450 -5.14 -20.15 -11.23
C TYR A 450 -4.72 -21.39 -10.43
N GLU A 451 -3.63 -21.27 -9.68
CA GLU A 451 -3.20 -22.30 -8.74
C GLU A 451 -4.23 -22.47 -7.61
N LYS A 452 -4.30 -23.67 -7.06
CA LYS A 452 -5.35 -24.13 -6.14
C LYS A 452 -5.74 -23.11 -5.07
N PRO A 453 -6.99 -22.61 -5.07
CA PRO A 453 -7.53 -21.89 -3.91
C PRO A 453 -7.71 -22.86 -2.76
N PHE A 454 -7.91 -22.35 -1.57
CA PHE A 454 -8.27 -23.17 -0.42
C PHE A 454 -9.64 -22.77 0.13
N CYS A 455 -10.31 -23.71 0.76
CA CYS A 455 -11.54 -23.48 1.50
C CYS A 455 -11.20 -23.32 2.99
N LEU A 456 -11.47 -22.14 3.56
CA LEU A 456 -11.20 -21.88 4.97
C LEU A 456 -12.12 -22.67 5.89
N ASP A 457 -13.34 -22.92 5.47
CA ASP A 457 -14.33 -23.69 6.22
C ASP A 457 -13.91 -25.15 6.42
N ASP A 458 -13.12 -25.70 5.49
CA ASP A 458 -12.56 -27.06 5.58
C ASP A 458 -11.25 -27.10 6.43
N ASP A 459 -10.52 -25.97 6.52
CA ASP A 459 -9.26 -25.86 7.26
C ASP A 459 -9.21 -24.57 8.08
N VAL A 460 -10.00 -24.50 9.14
CA VAL A 460 -10.13 -23.36 10.04
C VAL A 460 -8.84 -22.98 10.81
N ASN A 461 -7.84 -23.86 10.80
CA ASN A 461 -6.55 -23.59 11.45
C ASN A 461 -5.51 -22.99 10.49
N ARG A 462 -5.86 -22.81 9.20
CA ARG A 462 -4.98 -22.23 8.20
C ARG A 462 -4.73 -20.74 8.46
N ASP A 463 -3.46 -20.32 8.31
CA ASP A 463 -3.11 -18.92 8.48
C ASP A 463 -3.41 -18.12 7.23
N VAL A 464 -4.64 -17.63 7.12
CA VAL A 464 -5.11 -16.83 5.98
C VAL A 464 -4.20 -15.62 5.71
N ARG A 465 -3.64 -14.97 6.73
CA ARG A 465 -2.80 -13.77 6.55
C ARG A 465 -1.47 -14.02 5.86
N ARG A 466 -0.95 -15.26 5.92
CA ARG A 466 0.33 -15.66 5.32
C ARG A 466 0.20 -16.59 4.13
N ASP A 467 -1.02 -17.01 3.83
CA ASP A 467 -1.29 -17.91 2.73
C ASP A 467 -1.13 -17.22 1.39
N GLN A 468 -0.46 -17.87 0.45
CA GLN A 468 -0.18 -17.33 -0.89
C GLN A 468 -1.28 -17.68 -1.90
N ALA A 469 -2.31 -18.41 -1.49
CA ALA A 469 -3.42 -18.81 -2.36
C ALA A 469 -4.66 -17.92 -2.16
N ILE A 470 -5.57 -17.95 -3.13
CA ILE A 470 -6.90 -17.36 -3.01
C ILE A 470 -7.67 -18.08 -1.91
N CYS A 471 -8.26 -17.33 -0.99
CA CYS A 471 -9.10 -17.85 0.08
C CYS A 471 -10.57 -17.92 -0.37
N CYS A 472 -11.20 -19.08 -0.29
CA CYS A 472 -12.65 -19.23 -0.40
C CYS A 472 -13.22 -19.49 0.99
N SER A 473 -14.26 -18.76 1.39
CA SER A 473 -14.82 -18.87 2.75
C SER A 473 -16.31 -18.55 2.80
N SER A 474 -16.99 -19.11 3.78
CA SER A 474 -18.25 -18.53 4.22
C SER A 474 -18.01 -17.19 4.90
N ILE A 475 -18.98 -16.29 4.83
CA ILE A 475 -18.91 -14.97 5.48
C ILE A 475 -18.67 -15.15 7.00
N ALA A 476 -19.33 -16.13 7.59
CA ALA A 476 -19.22 -16.42 9.02
C ALA A 476 -17.81 -16.87 9.44
N ALA A 477 -17.16 -17.74 8.67
CA ALA A 477 -15.80 -18.22 8.97
C ALA A 477 -14.74 -17.14 8.74
N PHE A 478 -15.00 -16.19 7.82
CA PHE A 478 -14.08 -15.08 7.51
C PHE A 478 -14.21 -13.88 8.47
N LYS A 479 -15.17 -13.92 9.41
CA LYS A 479 -15.35 -12.84 10.38
C LYS A 479 -14.06 -12.58 11.19
N GLY A 480 -13.68 -11.31 11.32
CA GLY A 480 -12.44 -10.86 11.97
C GLY A 480 -11.20 -10.90 11.06
N LEU A 481 -11.27 -11.55 9.89
CA LEU A 481 -10.21 -11.55 8.88
C LEU A 481 -10.43 -10.42 7.86
N GLU A 482 -9.44 -10.20 7.00
CA GLU A 482 -9.48 -9.16 5.97
C GLU A 482 -8.52 -9.48 4.83
N ARG A 483 -8.79 -8.92 3.64
CA ARG A 483 -7.92 -8.98 2.46
C ARG A 483 -7.99 -7.66 1.68
N PRO A 484 -6.94 -7.31 0.91
CA PRO A 484 -7.01 -6.18 -0.02
C PRO A 484 -8.22 -6.23 -0.95
N CYS A 485 -8.51 -7.41 -1.52
CA CYS A 485 -9.57 -7.64 -2.49
C CYS A 485 -10.56 -8.69 -1.98
N ILE A 486 -11.83 -8.36 -1.95
CA ILE A 486 -12.92 -9.27 -1.55
C ILE A 486 -13.98 -9.32 -2.64
N ALA A 487 -14.37 -10.53 -3.04
CA ALA A 487 -15.62 -10.73 -3.77
C ALA A 487 -16.67 -11.37 -2.86
N VAL A 488 -17.82 -10.72 -2.70
CA VAL A 488 -19.02 -11.26 -2.04
C VAL A 488 -19.91 -11.84 -3.12
N VAL A 489 -20.11 -13.17 -3.12
CA VAL A 489 -20.74 -13.90 -4.22
C VAL A 489 -21.99 -14.63 -3.73
N ILE A 490 -23.17 -14.09 -4.07
CA ILE A 490 -24.49 -14.55 -3.61
C ILE A 490 -25.46 -14.62 -4.80
N PRO A 491 -25.32 -15.64 -5.68
CA PRO A 491 -26.04 -15.66 -6.97
C PRO A 491 -27.46 -16.23 -6.92
N ASN A 492 -27.89 -16.86 -5.83
CA ASN A 492 -29.17 -17.52 -5.77
C ASN A 492 -30.30 -16.61 -5.24
N ALA A 493 -31.47 -16.70 -5.79
CA ALA A 493 -32.64 -15.92 -5.34
C ALA A 493 -33.04 -16.26 -3.88
N VAL A 494 -32.81 -17.48 -3.44
CA VAL A 494 -33.04 -17.91 -2.04
C VAL A 494 -32.11 -17.14 -1.08
N ASP A 495 -30.94 -16.77 -1.54
CA ASP A 495 -29.96 -16.01 -0.75
C ASP A 495 -30.31 -14.50 -0.67
N ALA A 496 -31.40 -14.05 -1.32
CA ALA A 496 -31.95 -12.70 -1.12
C ALA A 496 -32.42 -12.46 0.32
N THR A 497 -32.53 -13.53 1.12
CA THR A 497 -32.82 -13.47 2.57
C THR A 497 -31.60 -13.28 3.44
N VAL A 498 -30.40 -13.15 2.84
CA VAL A 498 -29.16 -12.88 3.58
C VAL A 498 -29.35 -11.64 4.47
N ASP A 499 -29.00 -11.79 5.73
CA ASP A 499 -29.15 -10.73 6.71
C ASP A 499 -28.24 -9.52 6.36
N THR A 500 -28.75 -8.33 6.62
CA THR A 500 -28.02 -7.08 6.42
C THR A 500 -26.73 -7.05 7.22
N SER A 501 -26.72 -7.63 8.44
CA SER A 501 -25.53 -7.75 9.27
C SER A 501 -24.48 -8.68 8.64
N GLU A 502 -24.89 -9.76 7.99
CA GLU A 502 -23.97 -10.66 7.28
C GLU A 502 -23.33 -9.96 6.07
N LEU A 503 -24.12 -9.21 5.29
CA LEU A 503 -23.60 -8.38 4.19
C LEU A 503 -22.63 -7.32 4.70
N TYR A 504 -22.98 -6.65 5.80
CA TYR A 504 -22.10 -5.68 6.43
C TYR A 504 -20.75 -6.32 6.81
N VAL A 505 -20.77 -7.49 7.45
CA VAL A 505 -19.55 -8.22 7.78
C VAL A 505 -18.74 -8.50 6.52
N ALA A 506 -19.36 -8.99 5.45
CA ALA A 506 -18.67 -9.36 4.22
C ALA A 506 -18.02 -8.18 3.52
N LEU A 507 -18.78 -7.10 3.29
CA LEU A 507 -18.31 -5.91 2.57
C LEU A 507 -17.17 -5.20 3.29
N THR A 508 -17.24 -5.12 4.62
CA THR A 508 -16.22 -4.46 5.44
C THR A 508 -14.92 -5.26 5.59
N ARG A 509 -14.82 -6.46 5.02
CA ARG A 509 -13.57 -7.25 4.97
C ARG A 509 -12.61 -6.78 3.87
N ALA A 510 -13.11 -6.09 2.84
CA ALA A 510 -12.30 -5.53 1.77
C ALA A 510 -11.55 -4.28 2.26
N ARG A 511 -10.25 -4.20 1.95
CA ARG A 511 -9.45 -3.01 2.28
C ARG A 511 -9.45 -2.00 1.15
N VAL A 512 -9.35 -2.46 -0.10
CA VAL A 512 -9.12 -1.62 -1.29
C VAL A 512 -10.14 -1.91 -2.39
N VAL A 513 -10.36 -3.18 -2.74
CA VAL A 513 -11.26 -3.58 -3.83
C VAL A 513 -12.36 -4.50 -3.31
N CYS A 514 -13.60 -4.16 -3.60
CA CYS A 514 -14.76 -4.99 -3.29
C CYS A 514 -15.54 -5.31 -4.56
N ALA A 515 -15.91 -6.58 -4.75
CA ALA A 515 -16.91 -6.95 -5.75
C ALA A 515 -18.15 -7.53 -5.06
N VAL A 516 -19.32 -7.17 -5.54
CA VAL A 516 -20.60 -7.77 -5.15
C VAL A 516 -21.17 -8.46 -6.38
N ILE A 517 -21.20 -9.80 -6.36
CA ILE A 517 -21.79 -10.63 -7.43
C ILE A 517 -23.04 -11.29 -6.84
N ALA A 518 -24.22 -10.77 -7.16
CA ALA A 518 -25.43 -11.16 -6.47
C ALA A 518 -26.61 -11.35 -7.41
N SER A 519 -27.67 -12.04 -6.93
CA SER A 519 -28.90 -12.20 -7.67
C SER A 519 -29.61 -10.86 -7.89
N SER A 520 -30.43 -10.77 -8.96
CA SER A 520 -31.24 -9.58 -9.25
C SER A 520 -32.14 -9.18 -8.07
N ALA A 521 -32.64 -10.14 -7.30
CA ALA A 521 -33.46 -9.87 -6.11
C ALA A 521 -32.63 -9.20 -5.00
N LEU A 522 -31.40 -9.64 -4.75
CA LEU A 522 -30.52 -9.01 -3.77
C LEU A 522 -30.07 -7.64 -4.25
N MET A 523 -29.76 -7.48 -5.55
CA MET A 523 -29.40 -6.17 -6.12
C MET A 523 -30.48 -5.13 -5.92
N LEU A 524 -31.72 -5.46 -6.21
CA LEU A 524 -32.85 -4.54 -5.99
C LEU A 524 -32.99 -4.13 -4.51
N ARG A 525 -32.71 -5.05 -3.59
CA ARG A 525 -32.69 -4.74 -2.15
C ARG A 525 -31.55 -3.79 -1.78
N LEU A 526 -30.35 -3.98 -2.34
CA LEU A 526 -29.21 -3.09 -2.13
C LEU A 526 -29.48 -1.68 -2.69
N GLU A 527 -30.01 -1.58 -3.90
CA GLU A 527 -30.41 -0.31 -4.53
C GLU A 527 -31.47 0.43 -3.70
N THR A 528 -32.48 -0.30 -3.19
CA THR A 528 -33.52 0.28 -2.33
C THR A 528 -32.93 0.80 -1.01
N CYS A 529 -31.99 0.06 -0.43
CA CYS A 529 -31.27 0.49 0.77
C CYS A 529 -30.44 1.74 0.49
N ALA A 530 -29.69 1.74 -0.62
CA ALA A 530 -28.84 2.86 -1.01
C ALA A 530 -29.66 4.15 -1.24
N ALA A 531 -30.79 4.07 -1.94
CA ALA A 531 -31.70 5.20 -2.14
C ALA A 531 -32.18 5.76 -0.79
N ARG A 532 -32.61 4.90 0.12
CA ARG A 532 -33.07 5.33 1.46
C ARG A 532 -31.95 5.99 2.27
N VAL A 533 -30.73 5.46 2.22
CA VAL A 533 -29.58 6.02 2.94
C VAL A 533 -29.19 7.37 2.37
N ALA A 534 -29.20 7.51 1.04
CA ALA A 534 -28.92 8.77 0.35
C ALA A 534 -29.94 9.86 0.72
N ASP A 535 -31.23 9.52 0.79
CA ASP A 535 -32.29 10.46 1.21
C ASP A 535 -32.14 10.92 2.66
N MET A 536 -31.62 10.06 3.54
CA MET A 536 -31.44 10.38 4.96
C MET A 536 -30.16 11.18 5.26
N ASN A 537 -29.17 11.13 4.38
CA ASN A 537 -27.84 11.73 4.57
C ASN A 537 -27.34 12.42 3.29
N PRO A 538 -27.99 13.51 2.82
CA PRO A 538 -27.60 14.17 1.57
C PRO A 538 -26.17 14.74 1.63
N GLU A 539 -25.70 15.15 2.80
CA GLU A 539 -24.35 15.69 3.00
C GLU A 539 -23.21 14.68 2.71
N TYR A 540 -23.51 13.39 2.69
CA TYR A 540 -22.53 12.33 2.41
C TYR A 540 -22.11 12.27 0.92
N PHE A 541 -22.88 12.89 0.02
CA PHE A 541 -22.75 12.77 -1.43
C PHE A 541 -22.43 14.08 -2.15
N GLU A 542 -22.29 15.20 -1.42
CA GLU A 542 -21.95 16.52 -1.96
C GLU A 542 -20.43 16.83 -1.92
N GLY A 543 -19.55 15.84 -1.69
CA GLY A 543 -18.11 15.99 -1.54
C GLY A 543 -17.28 15.52 -2.75
#